data_1b3e66fb7e2375566026a823aa67bfa3
#
_entry.id   1b3e66fb7e2375566026a823aa67bfa3
#
_cell.length_a   1.000
_cell.length_b   1.000
_cell.length_c   1.000
_cell.angle_alpha   90.00
_cell.angle_beta   90.00
_cell.angle_gamma   90.00
#
_symmetry.space_group_name_H-M   'P 1'
#
loop_
_entity.id
_entity.type
_entity.pdbx_description
1 polymer ?
#
loop_
_entity_poly.entity_id
_entity_poly.type
_entity_poly.pdbx_seq_one_letter_code
_entity_poly.pdbx_strand_id
1 'polypeptide(L)'
;HPDVHFVFPIVKSAKGKKEVCDDYIADWRPFVINNPYFNLNHWLNEMDAENSQALIYAKESDEILKKLSLKSSEGGFKITIVWLPEKMHPVCANKLLKLLEEPPEKTIFLLVSEAPDMILPTILSRTQRMNVRKIDEASIDRILQSKYSIQPADSLSIAHLANGNFIKALETIHLNEENQQFFDLFVSLMRLSYQRKIREMKMW
;
A
#
# COMPACT_ATOMS: atom_id res chain seq x y z
N HIS A 1 -15.84 -6.80 10.09
CA HIS A 1 -16.22 -7.17 11.46
C HIS A 1 -16.03 -5.98 12.39
N PRO A 2 -16.96 -5.67 13.32
CA PRO A 2 -16.88 -4.50 14.19
C PRO A 2 -15.68 -4.51 15.14
N ASP A 3 -15.16 -5.68 15.50
CA ASP A 3 -14.00 -5.84 16.37
C ASP A 3 -12.65 -5.86 15.62
N VAL A 4 -12.65 -5.57 14.30
CA VAL A 4 -11.44 -5.40 13.51
C VAL A 4 -11.26 -3.92 13.17
N HIS A 5 -10.18 -3.35 13.68
CA HIS A 5 -9.81 -1.95 13.50
C HIS A 5 -8.59 -1.83 12.59
N PHE A 6 -8.67 -0.92 11.64
CA PHE A 6 -7.56 -0.61 10.74
C PHE A 6 -6.93 0.72 11.12
N VAL A 7 -5.60 0.74 11.10
CA VAL A 7 -4.78 1.93 11.27
C VAL A 7 -3.80 1.97 10.11
N PHE A 8 -3.80 3.06 9.37
CA PHE A 8 -3.04 3.20 8.14
C PHE A 8 -2.59 4.66 7.94
N PRO A 9 -1.56 4.91 7.14
CA PRO A 9 -1.13 6.29 6.86
C PRO A 9 -2.21 7.06 6.12
N ILE A 10 -2.45 8.29 6.55
CA ILE A 10 -3.41 9.22 5.93
C ILE A 10 -2.74 10.55 5.62
N VAL A 11 -3.32 11.31 4.70
CA VAL A 11 -2.97 12.70 4.43
C VAL A 11 -4.04 13.58 5.03
N LYS A 12 -3.64 14.55 5.88
CA LYS A 12 -4.60 15.49 6.47
C LYS A 12 -5.19 16.38 5.39
N SER A 13 -6.51 16.44 5.35
CA SER A 13 -7.20 17.39 4.47
C SER A 13 -6.86 18.83 4.88
N ALA A 14 -6.55 19.68 3.88
CA ALA A 14 -6.32 21.12 4.10
C ALA A 14 -7.51 21.84 4.76
N LYS A 15 -8.71 21.26 4.68
CA LYS A 15 -9.95 21.78 5.31
C LYS A 15 -10.18 21.25 6.73
N GLY A 16 -9.25 20.47 7.31
CA GLY A 16 -9.29 20.00 8.69
C GLY A 16 -10.44 19.05 9.05
N LYS A 17 -11.15 18.49 8.05
CA LYS A 17 -12.31 17.62 8.27
C LYS A 17 -11.95 16.14 8.45
N LYS A 18 -10.81 15.71 7.93
CA LYS A 18 -10.35 14.31 8.00
C LYS A 18 -8.98 14.28 8.69
N GLU A 19 -8.89 13.66 9.87
CA GLU A 19 -7.69 13.68 10.72
C GLU A 19 -7.28 12.32 11.29
N VAL A 20 -8.20 11.33 11.22
CA VAL A 20 -8.00 9.96 11.73
C VAL A 20 -8.39 8.93 10.68
N CYS A 21 -7.95 7.67 10.86
CA CYS A 21 -8.23 6.60 9.91
C CYS A 21 -9.74 6.33 9.73
N ASP A 22 -10.54 6.56 10.75
CA ASP A 22 -11.99 6.39 10.66
C ASP A 22 -12.67 7.32 9.67
N ASP A 23 -12.11 8.49 9.44
CA ASP A 23 -12.60 9.43 8.43
C ASP A 23 -12.42 8.93 7.00
N TYR A 24 -11.55 7.93 6.79
CA TYR A 24 -11.23 7.31 5.51
C TYR A 24 -11.68 5.85 5.42
N ILE A 25 -12.33 5.32 6.44
CA ILE A 25 -12.66 3.88 6.51
C ILE A 25 -13.63 3.44 5.41
N ALA A 26 -14.46 4.36 4.92
CA ALA A 26 -15.39 4.12 3.82
C ALA A 26 -14.66 3.92 2.48
N ASP A 27 -13.54 4.60 2.29
CA ASP A 27 -12.68 4.50 1.11
C ASP A 27 -11.72 3.30 1.25
N TRP A 28 -11.15 3.13 2.46
CA TRP A 28 -10.18 2.08 2.77
C TRP A 28 -10.71 0.65 2.60
N ARG A 29 -11.92 0.37 3.08
CA ARG A 29 -12.50 -0.99 3.03
C ARG A 29 -12.65 -1.53 1.61
N PRO A 30 -13.33 -0.84 0.68
CA PRO A 30 -13.42 -1.30 -0.71
C PRO A 30 -12.04 -1.34 -1.40
N PHE A 31 -11.17 -0.39 -1.10
CA PHE A 31 -9.80 -0.37 -1.64
C PHE A 31 -9.05 -1.67 -1.33
N VAL A 32 -9.00 -2.09 -0.06
CA VAL A 32 -8.28 -3.32 0.37
C VAL A 32 -8.94 -4.59 -0.17
N ILE A 33 -10.27 -4.60 -0.29
CA ILE A 33 -11.00 -5.77 -0.81
C ILE A 33 -10.74 -5.94 -2.31
N ASN A 34 -10.75 -4.85 -3.06
CA ASN A 34 -10.60 -4.87 -4.51
C ASN A 34 -9.14 -4.99 -4.94
N ASN A 35 -8.19 -4.56 -4.12
CA ASN A 35 -6.77 -4.55 -4.40
C ASN A 35 -6.01 -5.43 -3.39
N PRO A 36 -5.92 -6.75 -3.59
CA PRO A 36 -5.24 -7.64 -2.65
C PRO A 36 -3.71 -7.41 -2.61
N TYR A 37 -3.16 -6.77 -3.63
CA TYR A 37 -1.76 -6.35 -3.72
C TYR A 37 -1.70 -4.84 -3.95
N PHE A 38 -1.25 -4.11 -2.97
CA PHE A 38 -1.14 -2.65 -3.03
C PHE A 38 0.04 -2.15 -2.21
N ASN A 39 0.50 -0.96 -2.52
CA ASN A 39 1.53 -0.21 -1.79
C ASN A 39 1.00 1.16 -1.36
N LEU A 40 1.85 1.94 -0.70
CA LEU A 40 1.46 3.27 -0.23
C LEU A 40 1.05 4.21 -1.38
N ASN A 41 1.69 4.11 -2.54
CA ASN A 41 1.37 4.97 -3.68
C ASN A 41 -0.05 4.69 -4.21
N HIS A 42 -0.44 3.41 -4.29
CA HIS A 42 -1.81 3.06 -4.68
C HIS A 42 -2.85 3.65 -3.73
N TRP A 43 -2.56 3.64 -2.41
CA TRP A 43 -3.44 4.25 -1.42
C TRP A 43 -3.46 5.78 -1.50
N LEU A 44 -2.31 6.41 -1.77
CA LEU A 44 -2.24 7.85 -2.00
C LEU A 44 -3.03 8.29 -3.23
N ASN A 45 -2.99 7.50 -4.30
CA ASN A 45 -3.78 7.75 -5.52
C ASN A 45 -5.29 7.65 -5.22
N GLU A 46 -5.72 6.64 -4.44
CA GLU A 46 -7.13 6.53 -4.00
C GLU A 46 -7.61 7.74 -3.20
N MET A 47 -6.70 8.39 -2.47
CA MET A 47 -6.99 9.62 -1.71
C MET A 47 -6.84 10.92 -2.52
N ASP A 48 -6.54 10.87 -3.82
CA ASP A 48 -6.16 12.03 -4.64
C ASP A 48 -5.00 12.85 -4.02
N ALA A 49 -4.01 12.17 -3.45
CA ALA A 49 -2.92 12.76 -2.66
C ALA A 49 -1.52 12.26 -3.08
N GLU A 50 -1.29 12.00 -4.35
CA GLU A 50 -0.11 11.32 -4.92
C GLU A 50 1.24 11.89 -4.46
N ASN A 51 1.36 13.21 -4.31
CA ASN A 51 2.61 13.88 -3.93
C ASN A 51 2.66 14.29 -2.46
N SER A 52 1.80 13.70 -1.62
CA SER A 52 1.67 14.08 -0.23
C SER A 52 2.37 13.09 0.70
N GLN A 53 2.81 13.57 1.85
CA GLN A 53 3.38 12.73 2.89
C GLN A 53 2.26 12.17 3.78
N ALA A 54 1.97 10.87 3.65
CA ALA A 54 1.05 10.20 4.55
C ALA A 54 1.73 9.76 5.85
N LEU A 55 1.05 9.96 6.97
CA LEU A 55 1.51 9.59 8.31
C LEU A 55 0.34 9.01 9.12
N ILE A 56 0.67 8.22 10.14
CA ILE A 56 -0.26 7.86 11.21
C ILE A 56 -0.08 8.90 12.32
N TYR A 57 -1.02 9.82 12.43
CA TYR A 57 -0.90 10.99 13.29
C TYR A 57 -1.17 10.70 14.76
N ALA A 58 -0.76 11.62 15.64
CA ALA A 58 -0.88 11.48 17.09
C ALA A 58 -2.32 11.25 17.59
N LYS A 59 -3.33 11.82 16.92
CA LYS A 59 -4.75 11.64 17.25
C LYS A 59 -5.20 10.18 17.10
N GLU A 60 -4.59 9.42 16.19
CA GLU A 60 -4.94 8.02 15.98
C GLU A 60 -4.75 7.17 17.23
N SER A 61 -3.73 7.46 18.04
CA SER A 61 -3.51 6.76 19.31
C SER A 61 -4.68 6.91 20.29
N ASP A 62 -5.33 8.06 20.31
CA ASP A 62 -6.46 8.33 21.18
C ASP A 62 -7.72 7.59 20.68
N GLU A 63 -7.91 7.50 19.36
CA GLU A 63 -8.98 6.69 18.77
C GLU A 63 -8.76 5.18 18.98
N ILE A 64 -7.54 4.68 18.88
CA ILE A 64 -7.21 3.28 19.20
C ILE A 64 -7.54 2.99 20.67
N LEU A 65 -7.11 3.84 21.60
CA LEU A 65 -7.41 3.70 23.03
C LEU A 65 -8.92 3.65 23.28
N LYS A 66 -9.67 4.58 22.68
CA LYS A 66 -11.13 4.64 22.78
C LYS A 66 -11.79 3.36 22.27
N LYS A 67 -11.42 2.87 21.09
CA LYS A 67 -11.96 1.63 20.52
C LYS A 67 -11.66 0.41 21.38
N LEU A 68 -10.45 0.31 21.92
CA LEU A 68 -10.03 -0.79 22.75
C LEU A 68 -10.67 -0.74 24.16
N SER A 69 -11.08 0.42 24.66
CA SER A 69 -11.81 0.56 25.93
C SER A 69 -13.27 0.05 25.84
N LEU A 70 -13.84 -0.01 24.65
CA LEU A 70 -15.18 -0.53 24.44
C LEU A 70 -15.19 -2.06 24.61
N LYS A 71 -16.33 -2.63 25.00
CA LYS A 71 -16.51 -4.09 25.02
C LYS A 71 -16.48 -4.63 23.59
N SER A 72 -15.97 -5.86 23.41
CA SER A 72 -16.08 -6.58 22.14
C SER A 72 -17.56 -6.76 21.77
N SER A 73 -17.89 -6.57 20.51
CA SER A 73 -19.25 -6.67 19.98
C SER A 73 -19.81 -8.10 20.08
N GLU A 74 -18.97 -9.10 19.90
CA GLU A 74 -19.35 -10.52 19.90
C GLU A 74 -18.66 -11.34 21.01
N GLY A 75 -18.04 -10.67 21.98
CA GLY A 75 -17.34 -11.32 23.10
C GLY A 75 -16.04 -12.04 22.74
N GLY A 76 -15.58 -11.89 21.48
CA GLY A 76 -14.35 -12.45 20.94
C GLY A 76 -13.12 -11.56 21.14
N PHE A 77 -12.11 -11.74 20.27
CA PHE A 77 -10.91 -10.93 20.23
C PHE A 77 -11.16 -9.61 19.49
N LYS A 78 -10.57 -8.52 19.98
CA LYS A 78 -10.40 -7.28 19.24
C LYS A 78 -9.07 -7.32 18.48
N ILE A 79 -9.08 -7.01 17.21
CA ILE A 79 -7.89 -7.04 16.36
C ILE A 79 -7.62 -5.64 15.83
N THR A 80 -6.45 -5.11 16.10
CA THR A 80 -5.98 -3.84 15.53
C THR A 80 -4.88 -4.15 14.51
N ILE A 81 -5.16 -3.87 13.24
CA ILE A 81 -4.21 -4.04 12.15
C ILE A 81 -3.61 -2.67 11.83
N VAL A 82 -2.31 -2.54 12.05
CA VAL A 82 -1.56 -1.32 11.77
C VAL A 82 -0.71 -1.56 10.52
N TRP A 83 -1.10 -0.93 9.42
CA TRP A 83 -0.33 -0.98 8.18
C TRP A 83 0.67 0.15 8.13
N LEU A 84 1.92 -0.16 7.80
CA LEU A 84 3.09 0.74 7.78
C LEU A 84 3.32 1.46 9.13
N PRO A 85 3.56 0.72 10.22
CA PRO A 85 3.83 1.31 11.54
C PRO A 85 5.07 2.22 11.53
N GLU A 86 6.00 2.05 10.58
CA GLU A 86 7.14 2.95 10.35
C GLU A 86 6.73 4.37 9.93
N LYS A 87 5.48 4.57 9.53
CA LYS A 87 4.88 5.89 9.22
C LYS A 87 4.18 6.54 10.42
N MET A 88 4.29 5.95 11.60
CA MET A 88 3.74 6.55 12.80
C MET A 88 4.52 7.81 13.21
N HIS A 89 3.76 8.86 13.51
CA HIS A 89 4.34 10.01 14.20
C HIS A 89 4.87 9.57 15.58
N PRO A 90 6.06 10.02 16.02
CA PRO A 90 6.67 9.58 17.28
C PRO A 90 5.74 9.69 18.51
N VAL A 91 4.91 10.72 18.57
CA VAL A 91 3.91 10.87 19.65
C VAL A 91 2.88 9.75 19.64
N CYS A 92 2.39 9.33 18.44
CA CYS A 92 1.47 8.21 18.32
C CYS A 92 2.15 6.92 18.78
N ALA A 93 3.33 6.65 18.26
CA ALA A 93 4.12 5.46 18.59
C ALA A 93 4.37 5.33 20.11
N ASN A 94 4.79 6.42 20.77
CA ASN A 94 5.06 6.43 22.21
C ASN A 94 3.78 6.20 23.04
N LYS A 95 2.63 6.74 22.64
CA LYS A 95 1.36 6.48 23.33
C LYS A 95 0.93 5.02 23.22
N LEU A 96 1.23 4.35 22.09
CA LEU A 96 0.91 2.94 21.89
C LEU A 96 1.79 1.99 22.71
N LEU A 97 2.98 2.40 23.18
CA LEU A 97 3.88 1.53 23.96
C LEU A 97 3.18 0.91 25.16
N LYS A 98 2.37 1.67 25.90
CA LYS A 98 1.63 1.16 27.06
C LYS A 98 0.63 0.07 26.66
N LEU A 99 -0.05 0.24 25.52
CA LEU A 99 -1.01 -0.74 24.99
C LEU A 99 -0.31 -2.01 24.48
N LEU A 100 0.92 -1.88 23.98
CA LEU A 100 1.71 -3.02 23.52
C LEU A 100 2.35 -3.78 24.68
N GLU A 101 2.66 -3.10 25.78
CA GLU A 101 3.15 -3.72 27.02
C GLU A 101 2.06 -4.50 27.76
N GLU A 102 0.91 -3.85 27.94
CA GLU A 102 -0.23 -4.37 28.70
C GLU A 102 -1.52 -4.23 27.87
N PRO A 103 -1.67 -5.07 26.83
CA PRO A 103 -2.86 -5.01 26.00
C PRO A 103 -4.10 -5.41 26.81
N PRO A 104 -5.24 -4.76 26.58
CA PRO A 104 -6.51 -5.19 27.16
C PRO A 104 -6.78 -6.68 26.86
N GLU A 105 -7.53 -7.36 27.72
CA GLU A 105 -7.86 -8.76 27.50
C GLU A 105 -8.44 -9.00 26.11
N LYS A 106 -8.09 -10.13 25.51
CA LYS A 106 -8.54 -10.52 24.16
C LYS A 106 -8.24 -9.48 23.08
N THR A 107 -7.12 -8.77 23.18
CA THR A 107 -6.66 -7.80 22.16
C THR A 107 -5.44 -8.32 21.43
N ILE A 108 -5.45 -8.22 20.10
CA ILE A 108 -4.34 -8.59 19.23
C ILE A 108 -3.94 -7.38 18.39
N PHE A 109 -2.65 -7.06 18.37
CA PHE A 109 -2.06 -6.10 17.46
C PHE A 109 -1.31 -6.81 16.33
N LEU A 110 -1.62 -6.49 15.09
CA LEU A 110 -0.90 -6.94 13.91
C LEU A 110 -0.24 -5.73 13.25
N LEU A 111 1.09 -5.64 13.37
CA LEU A 111 1.89 -4.58 12.75
C LEU A 111 2.43 -5.09 11.42
N VAL A 112 1.96 -4.56 10.31
CA VAL A 112 2.36 -4.95 8.95
C VAL A 112 3.32 -3.90 8.39
N SER A 113 4.61 -4.23 8.32
CA SER A 113 5.67 -3.31 7.95
C SER A 113 6.42 -3.76 6.70
N GLU A 114 6.80 -2.81 5.86
CA GLU A 114 7.71 -2.98 4.73
C GLU A 114 9.16 -2.62 5.08
N ALA A 115 9.36 -1.78 6.11
CA ALA A 115 10.65 -1.30 6.54
C ALA A 115 10.81 -1.42 8.08
N PRO A 116 10.95 -2.65 8.61
CA PRO A 116 10.99 -2.89 10.06
C PRO A 116 12.12 -2.14 10.77
N ASP A 117 13.21 -1.87 10.08
CA ASP A 117 14.35 -1.13 10.65
C ASP A 117 14.04 0.37 10.91
N MET A 118 12.95 0.87 10.35
CA MET A 118 12.45 2.23 10.56
C MET A 118 11.44 2.31 11.73
N ILE A 119 11.01 1.18 12.28
CA ILE A 119 10.13 1.13 13.45
C ILE A 119 10.97 1.43 14.70
N LEU A 120 10.39 2.17 15.64
CA LEU A 120 11.05 2.46 16.92
C LEU A 120 11.47 1.17 17.62
N PRO A 121 12.73 1.05 18.09
CA PRO A 121 13.21 -0.12 18.80
C PRO A 121 12.36 -0.48 20.01
N THR A 122 11.75 0.50 20.65
CA THR A 122 10.83 0.33 21.78
C THR A 122 9.53 -0.41 21.40
N ILE A 123 9.05 -0.29 20.17
CA ILE A 123 7.93 -1.07 19.64
C ILE A 123 8.40 -2.48 19.30
N LEU A 124 9.53 -2.61 18.60
CA LEU A 124 10.08 -3.90 18.19
C LEU A 124 10.37 -4.82 19.39
N SER A 125 10.85 -4.26 20.49
CA SER A 125 11.13 -5.05 21.73
C SER A 125 9.88 -5.62 22.40
N ARG A 126 8.68 -5.12 22.05
CA ARG A 126 7.38 -5.54 22.60
C ARG A 126 6.53 -6.33 21.62
N THR A 127 7.09 -6.65 20.47
CA THR A 127 6.38 -7.36 19.42
C THR A 127 7.15 -8.60 18.99
N GLN A 128 6.42 -9.64 18.63
CA GLN A 128 7.02 -10.83 18.04
C GLN A 128 7.15 -10.64 16.54
N ARG A 129 8.36 -10.63 16.02
CA ARG A 129 8.61 -10.51 14.58
C ARG A 129 8.30 -11.83 13.86
N MET A 130 7.49 -11.72 12.81
CA MET A 130 7.22 -12.79 11.85
C MET A 130 7.67 -12.33 10.46
N ASN A 131 8.62 -13.06 9.87
CA ASN A 131 9.07 -12.74 8.53
C ASN A 131 8.17 -13.43 7.50
N VAL A 132 7.50 -12.62 6.67
CA VAL A 132 6.77 -13.12 5.50
C VAL A 132 7.76 -13.32 4.36
N ARG A 133 7.77 -14.54 3.80
CA ARG A 133 8.67 -14.86 2.69
C ARG A 133 8.23 -14.15 1.41
N LYS A 134 9.20 -13.83 0.58
CA LYS A 134 8.95 -13.37 -0.78
C LYS A 134 8.21 -14.43 -1.58
N ILE A 135 7.40 -14.01 -2.54
CA ILE A 135 6.76 -14.93 -3.50
C ILE A 135 7.88 -15.52 -4.37
N ASP A 136 7.83 -16.82 -4.62
CA ASP A 136 8.80 -17.45 -5.51
C ASP A 136 8.58 -17.02 -6.97
N GLU A 137 9.69 -16.97 -7.71
CA GLU A 137 9.73 -16.51 -9.09
C GLU A 137 8.82 -17.33 -10.01
N ALA A 138 8.79 -18.66 -9.81
CA ALA A 138 7.95 -19.56 -10.61
C ALA A 138 6.45 -19.33 -10.38
N SER A 139 6.05 -18.94 -9.17
CA SER A 139 4.66 -18.58 -8.87
C SER A 139 4.26 -17.26 -9.52
N ILE A 140 5.14 -16.27 -9.51
CA ILE A 140 4.92 -15.00 -10.23
C ILE A 140 4.80 -15.25 -11.72
N ASP A 141 5.77 -15.96 -12.33
CA ASP A 141 5.77 -16.31 -13.73
C ASP A 141 4.47 -16.99 -14.15
N ARG A 142 4.04 -18.01 -13.41
CA ARG A 142 2.78 -18.74 -13.68
C ARG A 142 1.56 -17.81 -13.66
N ILE A 143 1.48 -16.89 -12.70
CA ILE A 143 0.35 -15.95 -12.60
C ILE A 143 0.38 -14.96 -13.77
N LEU A 144 1.55 -14.45 -14.14
CA LEU A 144 1.71 -13.54 -15.27
C LEU A 144 1.24 -14.17 -16.58
N GLN A 145 1.60 -15.41 -16.83
CA GLN A 145 1.15 -16.15 -18.03
C GLN A 145 -0.36 -16.44 -17.98
N SER A 146 -0.87 -16.96 -16.86
CA SER A 146 -2.25 -17.45 -16.78
C SER A 146 -3.29 -16.34 -16.66
N LYS A 147 -3.02 -15.29 -15.89
CA LYS A 147 -3.98 -14.22 -15.58
C LYS A 147 -3.80 -12.98 -16.46
N TYR A 148 -2.55 -12.67 -16.81
CA TYR A 148 -2.20 -11.45 -17.56
C TYR A 148 -1.82 -11.75 -19.02
N SER A 149 -1.83 -13.04 -19.44
CA SER A 149 -1.54 -13.47 -20.82
C SER A 149 -0.18 -12.99 -21.35
N ILE A 150 0.79 -12.83 -20.46
CA ILE A 150 2.16 -12.43 -20.81
C ILE A 150 2.89 -13.62 -21.45
N GLN A 151 3.67 -13.35 -22.49
CA GLN A 151 4.46 -14.37 -23.17
C GLN A 151 5.50 -14.99 -22.21
N PRO A 152 5.82 -16.30 -22.33
CA PRO A 152 6.71 -17.00 -21.39
C PRO A 152 8.09 -16.36 -21.23
N ALA A 153 8.69 -15.83 -22.31
CA ALA A 153 10.00 -15.18 -22.24
C ALA A 153 9.95 -13.87 -21.44
N ASP A 154 8.90 -13.07 -21.64
CA ASP A 154 8.70 -11.79 -20.96
C ASP A 154 8.29 -12.01 -19.51
N SER A 155 7.40 -12.97 -19.24
CA SER A 155 6.92 -13.28 -17.89
C SER A 155 8.05 -13.75 -16.98
N LEU A 156 8.97 -14.56 -17.48
CA LEU A 156 10.14 -15.01 -16.73
C LEU A 156 11.07 -13.82 -16.40
N SER A 157 11.31 -12.95 -17.37
CA SER A 157 12.13 -11.74 -17.18
C SER A 157 11.52 -10.79 -16.16
N ILE A 158 10.21 -10.55 -16.23
CA ILE A 158 9.47 -9.72 -15.29
C ILE A 158 9.48 -10.34 -13.89
N ALA A 159 9.24 -11.66 -13.77
CA ALA A 159 9.26 -12.37 -12.50
C ALA A 159 10.64 -12.27 -11.83
N HIS A 160 11.71 -12.40 -12.59
CA HIS A 160 13.08 -12.24 -12.11
C HIS A 160 13.33 -10.81 -11.59
N LEU A 161 12.98 -9.78 -12.38
CA LEU A 161 13.13 -8.37 -12.00
C LEU A 161 12.29 -7.98 -10.78
N ALA A 162 11.12 -8.59 -10.63
CA ALA A 162 10.23 -8.37 -9.49
C ALA A 162 10.82 -8.88 -8.16
N ASN A 163 11.71 -9.87 -8.20
CA ASN A 163 12.41 -10.41 -7.02
C ASN A 163 11.46 -10.73 -5.86
N GLY A 164 10.33 -11.39 -6.18
CA GLY A 164 9.32 -11.81 -5.21
C GLY A 164 8.33 -10.73 -4.78
N ASN A 165 8.37 -9.55 -5.40
CA ASN A 165 7.38 -8.48 -5.21
C ASN A 165 6.39 -8.44 -6.38
N PHE A 166 5.17 -8.93 -6.15
CA PHE A 166 4.15 -9.00 -7.19
C PHE A 166 3.67 -7.62 -7.68
N ILE A 167 3.65 -6.61 -6.81
CA ILE A 167 3.31 -5.23 -7.21
C ILE A 167 4.32 -4.72 -8.23
N LYS A 168 5.61 -4.93 -7.97
CA LYS A 168 6.67 -4.54 -8.90
C LYS A 168 6.55 -5.27 -10.25
N ALA A 169 6.09 -6.53 -10.25
CA ALA A 169 5.82 -7.24 -11.50
C ALA A 169 4.70 -6.56 -12.30
N LEU A 170 3.61 -6.17 -11.65
CA LEU A 170 2.48 -5.47 -12.29
C LEU A 170 2.89 -4.09 -12.80
N GLU A 171 3.61 -3.31 -12.00
CA GLU A 171 4.16 -2.01 -12.41
C GLU A 171 5.06 -2.14 -13.65
N THR A 172 5.88 -3.20 -13.73
CA THR A 172 6.74 -3.45 -14.90
C THR A 172 5.93 -3.73 -16.16
N ILE A 173 4.79 -4.44 -16.06
CA ILE A 173 3.89 -4.67 -17.20
C ILE A 173 3.34 -3.34 -17.72
N HIS A 174 2.79 -2.52 -16.84
CA HIS A 174 2.22 -1.21 -17.22
C HIS A 174 3.27 -0.30 -17.85
N LEU A 175 4.47 -0.21 -17.27
CA LEU A 175 5.57 0.56 -17.84
C LEU A 175 5.99 0.07 -19.23
N ASN A 176 5.97 -1.24 -19.47
CA ASN A 176 6.29 -1.80 -20.78
C ASN A 176 5.22 -1.45 -21.81
N GLU A 177 3.94 -1.51 -21.44
CA GLU A 177 2.82 -1.12 -22.32
C GLU A 177 2.88 0.38 -22.68
N GLU A 178 3.11 1.25 -21.70
CA GLU A 178 3.28 2.68 -21.92
C GLU A 178 4.51 2.99 -22.80
N ASN A 179 5.64 2.38 -22.52
CA ASN A 179 6.85 2.53 -23.31
C ASN A 179 6.65 2.08 -24.76
N GLN A 180 5.91 0.99 -24.99
CA GLN A 180 5.59 0.53 -26.35
C GLN A 180 4.70 1.56 -27.08
N GLN A 181 3.69 2.12 -26.42
CA GLN A 181 2.86 3.16 -27.00
C GLN A 181 3.67 4.41 -27.36
N PHE A 182 4.52 4.88 -26.44
CA PHE A 182 5.41 6.03 -26.72
C PHE A 182 6.38 5.73 -27.85
N PHE A 183 6.91 4.51 -27.94
CA PHE A 183 7.79 4.11 -29.02
C PHE A 183 7.05 4.13 -30.38
N ASP A 184 5.84 3.59 -30.44
CA ASP A 184 5.02 3.59 -31.66
C ASP A 184 4.65 5.01 -32.10
N LEU A 185 4.30 5.88 -31.14
CA LEU A 185 4.10 7.31 -31.40
C LEU A 185 5.36 7.97 -31.94
N PHE A 186 6.52 7.73 -31.31
CA PHE A 186 7.80 8.26 -31.77
C PHE A 186 8.12 7.81 -33.20
N VAL A 187 7.96 6.52 -33.50
CA VAL A 187 8.18 5.97 -34.85
C VAL A 187 7.25 6.62 -35.86
N SER A 188 5.98 6.83 -35.50
CA SER A 188 5.00 7.53 -36.33
C SER A 188 5.44 8.96 -36.63
N LEU A 189 5.84 9.72 -35.61
CA LEU A 189 6.35 11.08 -35.77
C LEU A 189 7.58 11.15 -36.67
N MET A 190 8.54 10.23 -36.46
CA MET A 190 9.73 10.16 -37.29
C MET A 190 9.42 9.85 -38.77
N ARG A 191 8.44 8.97 -39.03
CA ARG A 191 7.95 8.68 -40.39
C ARG A 191 7.33 9.91 -41.06
N LEU A 192 6.46 10.64 -40.34
CA LEU A 192 5.83 11.90 -40.84
C LEU A 192 6.89 12.96 -41.11
N SER A 193 7.87 13.09 -40.25
CA SER A 193 9.00 14.02 -40.42
C SER A 193 9.84 13.68 -41.65
N TYR A 194 10.20 12.41 -41.82
CA TYR A 194 10.95 11.95 -43.00
C TYR A 194 10.17 12.18 -44.31
N GLN A 195 8.87 11.95 -44.27
CA GLN A 195 7.97 12.20 -45.44
C GLN A 195 7.67 13.69 -45.66
N ARG A 196 8.16 14.59 -44.81
CA ARG A 196 7.91 16.03 -44.83
C ARG A 196 6.42 16.43 -44.81
N LYS A 197 5.60 15.62 -44.12
CA LYS A 197 4.15 15.85 -43.99
C LYS A 197 3.84 16.83 -42.85
N ILE A 198 4.22 18.09 -43.05
CA ILE A 198 4.17 19.15 -42.02
C ILE A 198 2.73 19.37 -41.50
N ARG A 199 1.72 19.22 -42.36
CA ARG A 199 0.31 19.41 -41.95
C ARG A 199 -0.15 18.32 -40.96
N GLU A 200 0.23 17.07 -41.21
CA GLU A 200 -0.09 15.92 -40.34
C GLU A 200 0.68 15.98 -39.01
N MET A 201 1.95 16.46 -39.05
CA MET A 201 2.75 16.70 -37.83
C MET A 201 2.18 17.78 -36.90
N LYS A 202 1.43 18.77 -37.46
CA LYS A 202 0.81 19.83 -36.63
C LYS A 202 -0.46 19.35 -35.91
N MET A 203 -1.05 18.24 -36.35
CA MET A 203 -2.25 17.64 -35.75
C MET A 203 -1.91 16.48 -34.81
N TRP A 204 -0.62 16.13 -34.73
CA TRP A 204 -0.05 15.10 -33.86
C TRP A 204 0.29 15.67 -32.49
#